data_36eb60b3c56f5f4dd0ba7bd49c88c191
#
_entry.id   36eb60b3c56f5f4dd0ba7bd49c88c191
#
_cell.length_a   1.000
_cell.length_b   1.000
_cell.length_c   1.000
_cell.angle_alpha   90.00
_cell.angle_beta   90.00
_cell.angle_gamma   90.00
#
_symmetry.space_group_name_H-M   'P 1'
#
loop_
_entity.id
_entity.type
_entity.pdbx_description
1 polymer ?
#
loop_
_entity_poly.entity_id
_entity_poly.type
_entity_poly.pdbx_seq_one_letter_code
_entity_poly.pdbx_strand_id
1 'polypeptide(L)'
;MKKSLVLIALGMLAYMPAQAQWTHYDTQTTIDGVFGAINHSIESAERKKQMEIHAREKAEYEQSFKDAMQEAKDAEQNENWEEALNKYEEAAKLNCNYDYTDQHQITRKINDLYVKTGRTEEGPSILNNAKTILADYSPYRYVRENPIFVNKKGASGVSILRVACSDKETRVEMEFEAMKMNAYASVVGKTYIKGNKGGKQELVSVDNITVYPAKTTIPWPYQKLRFALIFEPLPEEAKEFDLVMPNSSWQFKDIKCK
;
A
#
# COMPACT_ATOMS: atom_id res chain seq x y z
N MET A 1 -8.06 37.31 17.78
CA MET A 1 -6.61 37.51 17.82
C MET A 1 -6.04 38.17 16.55
N LYS A 2 -6.57 37.96 15.32
CA LYS A 2 -6.05 38.63 14.09
C LYS A 2 -6.19 40.18 14.08
N LYS A 3 -7.21 40.71 14.73
CA LYS A 3 -7.44 42.19 14.75
C LYS A 3 -6.49 42.97 15.68
N SER A 4 -5.95 42.35 16.73
CA SER A 4 -5.05 43.02 17.70
C SER A 4 -3.62 43.18 17.15
N LEU A 5 -3.13 42.25 16.31
CA LEU A 5 -1.80 42.34 15.71
C LEU A 5 -1.71 43.43 14.62
N VAL A 6 -2.79 43.66 13.88
CA VAL A 6 -2.87 44.72 12.87
C VAL A 6 -2.83 46.10 13.53
N LEU A 7 -3.46 46.27 14.68
CA LEU A 7 -3.45 47.54 15.43
C LEU A 7 -2.05 47.88 16.02
N ILE A 8 -1.26 46.90 16.43
CA ILE A 8 0.11 47.09 16.92
C ILE A 8 1.05 47.52 15.78
N ALA A 9 0.89 46.92 14.57
CA ALA A 9 1.68 47.29 13.39
C ALA A 9 1.37 48.72 12.91
N LEU A 10 0.11 49.14 12.95
CA LEU A 10 -0.31 50.51 12.63
C LEU A 10 0.14 51.54 13.68
N GLY A 11 0.21 51.14 14.96
CA GLY A 11 0.65 52.02 16.04
C GLY A 11 2.17 52.34 16.00
N MET A 12 3.00 51.40 15.47
CA MET A 12 4.43 51.63 15.36
C MET A 12 4.78 52.59 14.17
N LEU A 13 3.97 52.62 13.12
CA LEU A 13 4.14 53.55 11.99
C LEU A 13 3.82 55.00 12.34
N ALA A 14 3.00 55.25 13.39
CA ALA A 14 2.59 56.60 13.81
C ALA A 14 3.64 57.32 14.71
N TYR A 15 4.72 56.64 15.15
CA TYR A 15 5.70 57.17 16.07
C TYR A 15 7.08 57.42 15.45
N MET A 16 7.16 57.59 14.14
CA MET A 16 8.43 57.97 13.49
C MET A 16 8.64 59.47 13.46
N PRO A 17 9.82 59.96 13.91
CA PRO A 17 10.10 61.39 13.90
C PRO A 17 10.15 61.93 12.45
N ALA A 18 9.55 63.12 12.24
CA ALA A 18 9.24 63.75 10.95
C ALA A 18 10.46 64.23 10.10
N GLN A 19 11.66 63.65 10.29
CA GLN A 19 12.86 64.07 9.58
C GLN A 19 13.57 63.00 8.69
N ALA A 20 12.97 61.86 8.46
CA ALA A 20 13.51 60.93 7.47
C ALA A 20 12.77 61.15 6.14
N GLN A 21 13.44 61.75 5.15
CA GLN A 21 12.97 61.74 3.76
C GLN A 21 13.08 60.29 3.23
N TRP A 22 12.08 59.48 3.57
CA TRP A 22 11.97 58.14 2.99
C TRP A 22 11.46 58.26 1.58
N THR A 23 12.20 57.71 0.61
CA THR A 23 11.70 57.61 -0.76
C THR A 23 10.50 56.66 -0.75
N HIS A 24 9.56 56.88 -1.67
CA HIS A 24 8.36 56.03 -1.80
C HIS A 24 8.72 54.53 -1.95
N TYR A 25 9.90 54.24 -2.52
CA TYR A 25 10.46 52.93 -2.70
C TYR A 25 10.88 52.28 -1.37
N ASP A 26 11.55 53.02 -0.50
CA ASP A 26 12.01 52.49 0.81
C ASP A 26 10.83 52.16 1.75
N THR A 27 9.77 52.99 1.68
CA THR A 27 8.55 52.76 2.47
C THR A 27 7.85 51.49 2.01
N GLN A 28 7.72 51.27 0.69
CA GLN A 28 7.07 50.07 0.13
C GLN A 28 7.86 48.79 0.49
N THR A 29 9.19 48.81 0.33
CA THR A 29 10.06 47.67 0.65
C THR A 29 9.98 47.29 2.14
N THR A 30 9.88 48.31 3.01
CA THR A 30 9.75 48.11 4.46
C THR A 30 8.37 47.50 4.80
N ILE A 31 7.31 48.00 4.15
CA ILE A 31 5.95 47.47 4.32
C ILE A 31 5.89 45.98 3.86
N ASP A 32 6.41 45.72 2.66
CA ASP A 32 6.42 44.33 2.11
C ASP A 32 7.25 43.36 2.97
N GLY A 33 8.39 43.85 3.51
CA GLY A 33 9.19 43.08 4.47
C GLY A 33 8.46 42.76 5.77
N VAL A 34 7.72 43.71 6.34
CA VAL A 34 6.92 43.53 7.55
C VAL A 34 5.75 42.56 7.28
N PHE A 35 5.04 42.71 6.16
CA PHE A 35 3.96 41.78 5.80
C PHE A 35 4.50 40.37 5.50
N GLY A 36 5.65 40.24 4.86
CA GLY A 36 6.34 38.97 4.66
C GLY A 36 6.69 38.29 5.97
N ALA A 37 7.26 39.01 6.93
CA ALA A 37 7.59 38.48 8.25
C ALA A 37 6.35 38.06 9.06
N ILE A 38 5.27 38.84 8.98
CA ILE A 38 4.00 38.50 9.63
C ILE A 38 3.39 37.25 9.02
N ASN A 39 3.34 37.15 7.70
CA ASN A 39 2.81 35.96 7.01
C ASN A 39 3.62 34.72 7.34
N HIS A 40 4.94 34.78 7.32
CA HIS A 40 5.83 33.68 7.70
C HIS A 40 5.61 33.26 9.16
N SER A 41 5.40 34.22 10.06
CA SER A 41 5.11 33.95 11.47
C SER A 41 3.75 33.25 11.65
N ILE A 42 2.72 33.69 10.89
CA ILE A 42 1.39 33.06 10.92
C ILE A 42 1.47 31.64 10.40
N GLU A 43 2.13 31.41 9.25
CA GLU A 43 2.30 30.08 8.66
C GLU A 43 3.09 29.14 9.58
N SER A 44 4.13 29.63 10.26
CA SER A 44 4.92 28.84 11.20
C SER A 44 4.09 28.45 12.44
N ALA A 45 3.26 29.35 12.94
CA ALA A 45 2.36 29.08 14.07
C ALA A 45 1.24 28.09 13.68
N GLU A 46 0.70 28.21 12.47
CA GLU A 46 -0.30 27.26 11.95
C GLU A 46 0.31 25.86 11.76
N ARG A 47 1.51 25.74 11.19
CA ARG A 47 2.23 24.46 11.07
C ARG A 47 2.51 23.84 12.46
N LYS A 48 2.97 24.64 13.42
CA LYS A 48 3.19 24.17 14.78
C LYS A 48 1.92 23.62 15.41
N LYS A 49 0.79 24.34 15.25
CA LYS A 49 -0.51 23.89 15.74
C LYS A 49 -0.98 22.59 15.06
N GLN A 50 -0.76 22.45 13.75
CA GLN A 50 -1.07 21.22 13.03
C GLN A 50 -0.22 20.04 13.51
N MET A 51 1.08 20.26 13.75
CA MET A 51 1.95 19.23 14.32
C MET A 51 1.52 18.82 15.73
N GLU A 52 1.11 19.75 16.57
CA GLU A 52 0.59 19.46 17.92
C GLU A 52 -0.71 18.65 17.86
N ILE A 53 -1.63 18.99 16.97
CA ILE A 53 -2.87 18.23 16.73
C ILE A 53 -2.53 16.81 16.28
N HIS A 54 -1.67 16.66 15.28
CA HIS A 54 -1.28 15.35 14.77
C HIS A 54 -0.55 14.50 15.82
N ALA A 55 0.32 15.11 16.62
CA ALA A 55 1.00 14.41 17.71
C ALA A 55 0.00 13.91 18.77
N ARG A 56 -1.02 14.71 19.09
CA ARG A 56 -2.09 14.34 20.02
C ARG A 56 -2.94 13.20 19.46
N GLU A 57 -3.38 13.31 18.21
CA GLU A 57 -4.14 12.25 17.53
C GLU A 57 -3.35 10.93 17.54
N LYS A 58 -2.05 11.00 17.20
CA LYS A 58 -1.18 9.81 17.24
C LYS A 58 -1.12 9.19 18.63
N ALA A 59 -1.01 9.99 19.68
CA ALA A 59 -0.97 9.50 21.06
C ALA A 59 -2.32 8.87 21.49
N GLU A 60 -3.45 9.45 21.07
CA GLU A 60 -4.79 8.90 21.31
C GLU A 60 -4.97 7.55 20.59
N TYR A 61 -4.52 7.42 19.33
CA TYR A 61 -4.53 6.15 18.60
C TYR A 61 -3.61 5.10 19.23
N GLU A 62 -2.41 5.49 19.71
CA GLU A 62 -1.49 4.60 20.40
C GLU A 62 -2.10 4.05 21.69
N GLN A 63 -2.80 4.89 22.46
CA GLN A 63 -3.49 4.44 23.66
C GLN A 63 -4.63 3.47 23.30
N SER A 64 -5.46 3.82 22.34
CA SER A 64 -6.54 2.93 21.86
C SER A 64 -6.03 1.59 21.36
N PHE A 65 -4.87 1.58 20.69
CA PHE A 65 -4.21 0.33 20.28
C PHE A 65 -3.78 -0.52 21.47
N LYS A 66 -3.16 0.10 22.49
CA LYS A 66 -2.74 -0.61 23.72
C LYS A 66 -3.92 -1.18 24.49
N ASP A 67 -5.01 -0.41 24.58
CA ASP A 67 -6.24 -0.84 25.24
C ASP A 67 -6.87 -2.02 24.51
N ALA A 68 -7.03 -1.94 23.18
CA ALA A 68 -7.55 -3.05 22.37
C ALA A 68 -6.69 -4.32 22.48
N MET A 69 -5.35 -4.19 22.48
CA MET A 69 -4.43 -5.30 22.66
C MET A 69 -4.53 -5.92 24.06
N GLN A 70 -4.76 -5.11 25.10
CA GLN A 70 -4.92 -5.63 26.46
C GLN A 70 -6.28 -6.33 26.60
N GLU A 71 -7.36 -5.72 26.15
CA GLU A 71 -8.70 -6.31 26.18
C GLU A 71 -8.75 -7.63 25.37
N ALA A 72 -8.06 -7.69 24.23
CA ALA A 72 -7.94 -8.91 23.44
C ALA A 72 -7.27 -10.05 24.23
N LYS A 73 -6.18 -9.75 24.95
CA LYS A 73 -5.48 -10.72 25.80
C LYS A 73 -6.31 -11.18 26.99
N ASP A 74 -7.02 -10.26 27.63
CA ASP A 74 -7.89 -10.56 28.76
C ASP A 74 -9.06 -11.45 28.31
N ALA A 75 -9.66 -11.16 27.16
CA ALA A 75 -10.69 -11.99 26.57
C ALA A 75 -10.16 -13.40 26.19
N GLU A 76 -8.94 -13.47 25.62
CA GLU A 76 -8.26 -14.74 25.29
C GLU A 76 -8.00 -15.60 26.57
N GLN A 77 -7.59 -14.96 27.67
CA GLN A 77 -7.38 -15.64 28.96
C GLN A 77 -8.68 -16.17 29.56
N ASN A 78 -9.78 -15.49 29.32
CA ASN A 78 -11.12 -15.91 29.76
C ASN A 78 -11.82 -16.86 28.78
N GLU A 79 -11.12 -17.34 27.74
CA GLU A 79 -11.63 -18.19 26.67
C GLU A 79 -12.83 -17.58 25.90
N ASN A 80 -12.98 -16.26 25.95
CA ASN A 80 -13.98 -15.54 25.18
C ASN A 80 -13.44 -15.21 23.77
N TRP A 81 -13.42 -16.24 22.92
CA TRP A 81 -12.74 -16.22 21.62
C TRP A 81 -13.32 -15.18 20.64
N GLU A 82 -14.64 -14.95 20.65
CA GLU A 82 -15.29 -13.95 19.79
C GLU A 82 -14.91 -12.53 20.19
N GLU A 83 -14.90 -12.23 21.48
CA GLU A 83 -14.46 -10.91 21.98
C GLU A 83 -12.98 -10.70 21.72
N ALA A 84 -12.14 -11.71 21.98
CA ALA A 84 -10.72 -11.67 21.67
C ALA A 84 -10.48 -11.37 20.17
N LEU A 85 -11.22 -12.03 19.28
CA LEU A 85 -11.14 -11.83 17.85
C LEU A 85 -11.48 -10.38 17.47
N ASN A 86 -12.61 -9.85 17.96
CA ASN A 86 -13.05 -8.49 17.68
C ASN A 86 -12.00 -7.45 18.14
N LYS A 87 -11.39 -7.67 19.30
CA LYS A 87 -10.37 -6.76 19.86
C LYS A 87 -9.03 -6.84 19.13
N TYR A 88 -8.59 -8.03 18.70
CA TYR A 88 -7.40 -8.13 17.84
C TYR A 88 -7.63 -7.52 16.46
N GLU A 89 -8.83 -7.62 15.89
CA GLU A 89 -9.17 -6.94 14.64
C GLU A 89 -9.16 -5.41 14.78
N GLU A 90 -9.67 -4.89 15.90
CA GLU A 90 -9.59 -3.47 16.24
C GLU A 90 -8.14 -3.01 16.34
N ALA A 91 -7.31 -3.74 17.11
CA ALA A 91 -5.89 -3.47 17.23
C ALA A 91 -5.16 -3.52 15.87
N ALA A 92 -5.48 -4.50 15.02
CA ALA A 92 -4.90 -4.59 13.68
C ALA A 92 -5.19 -3.34 12.82
N LYS A 93 -6.41 -2.82 12.88
CA LYS A 93 -6.80 -1.58 12.17
C LYS A 93 -6.01 -0.37 12.67
N LEU A 94 -5.86 -0.23 13.99
CA LEU A 94 -5.10 0.85 14.60
C LEU A 94 -3.60 0.74 14.27
N ASN A 95 -3.04 -0.46 14.33
CA ASN A 95 -1.62 -0.71 14.03
C ASN A 95 -1.26 -0.40 12.58
N CYS A 96 -2.15 -0.67 11.62
CA CYS A 96 -1.92 -0.36 10.21
C CYS A 96 -1.73 1.13 9.92
N ASN A 97 -2.21 2.01 10.79
CA ASN A 97 -2.07 3.45 10.59
C ASN A 97 -0.70 3.97 11.07
N TYR A 98 -0.13 3.35 12.12
CA TYR A 98 1.03 3.89 12.83
C TYR A 98 2.15 2.87 13.12
N ASP A 99 1.96 1.59 12.79
CA ASP A 99 2.95 0.52 12.92
C ASP A 99 3.55 0.40 14.35
N TYR A 100 2.67 0.31 15.37
CA TYR A 100 3.08 0.23 16.77
C TYR A 100 3.72 -1.11 17.15
N THR A 101 3.42 -2.17 16.42
CA THR A 101 3.98 -3.50 16.63
C THR A 101 4.00 -4.30 15.34
N ASP A 102 4.66 -5.47 15.38
CA ASP A 102 4.71 -6.38 14.24
C ASP A 102 3.30 -6.88 13.87
N GLN A 103 2.80 -6.38 12.74
CA GLN A 103 1.49 -6.72 12.21
C GLN A 103 1.33 -8.22 11.93
N HIS A 104 2.41 -8.95 11.63
CA HIS A 104 2.37 -10.40 11.45
C HIS A 104 1.93 -11.14 12.74
N GLN A 105 2.33 -10.64 13.91
CA GLN A 105 1.94 -11.25 15.17
C GLN A 105 0.44 -11.11 15.40
N ILE A 106 -0.11 -9.91 15.16
CA ILE A 106 -1.55 -9.65 15.32
C ILE A 106 -2.33 -10.50 14.31
N THR A 107 -1.92 -10.49 13.04
CA THR A 107 -2.59 -11.27 11.98
C THR A 107 -2.58 -12.77 12.28
N ARG A 108 -1.50 -13.28 12.85
CA ARG A 108 -1.39 -14.69 13.25
C ARG A 108 -2.39 -15.02 14.35
N LYS A 109 -2.50 -14.15 15.37
CA LYS A 109 -3.50 -14.28 16.43
C LYS A 109 -4.93 -14.27 15.90
N ILE A 110 -5.24 -13.36 15.00
CA ILE A 110 -6.54 -13.27 14.33
C ILE A 110 -6.85 -14.60 13.60
N ASN A 111 -5.92 -15.14 12.83
CA ASN A 111 -6.10 -16.43 12.14
C ASN A 111 -6.38 -17.57 13.12
N ASP A 112 -5.63 -17.67 14.22
CA ASP A 112 -5.81 -18.70 15.24
C ASP A 112 -7.21 -18.59 15.88
N LEU A 113 -7.70 -17.38 16.09
CA LEU A 113 -9.03 -17.13 16.67
C LEU A 113 -10.16 -17.44 15.68
N TYR A 114 -9.99 -17.15 14.39
CA TYR A 114 -10.94 -17.58 13.37
C TYR A 114 -11.09 -19.12 13.32
N VAL A 115 -9.98 -19.84 13.53
CA VAL A 115 -10.03 -21.32 13.66
C VAL A 115 -10.80 -21.72 14.92
N LYS A 116 -10.52 -21.11 16.08
CA LYS A 116 -11.14 -21.41 17.36
C LYS A 116 -12.65 -21.10 17.38
N THR A 117 -13.07 -20.05 16.69
CA THR A 117 -14.49 -19.67 16.57
C THR A 117 -15.23 -20.43 15.46
N GLY A 118 -14.53 -21.30 14.72
CA GLY A 118 -15.13 -22.05 13.61
C GLY A 118 -15.42 -21.23 12.36
N ARG A 119 -14.89 -19.99 12.27
CA ARG A 119 -15.10 -19.02 11.17
C ARG A 119 -13.91 -18.94 10.22
N THR A 120 -13.26 -20.06 9.96
CA THR A 120 -12.00 -20.16 9.21
C THR A 120 -12.06 -19.50 7.81
N GLU A 121 -13.24 -19.53 7.17
CA GLU A 121 -13.43 -18.95 5.82
C GLU A 121 -13.51 -17.42 5.81
N GLU A 122 -13.69 -16.78 6.95
CA GLU A 122 -13.85 -15.34 7.09
C GLU A 122 -12.52 -14.63 7.41
N GLY A 123 -11.54 -15.36 7.96
CA GLY A 123 -10.27 -14.82 8.44
C GLY A 123 -9.28 -14.47 7.33
N PRO A 124 -8.16 -13.84 7.70
CA PRO A 124 -7.07 -13.51 6.79
C PRO A 124 -6.28 -14.76 6.37
N SER A 125 -6.97 -15.81 5.98
CA SER A 125 -6.37 -17.08 5.61
C SER A 125 -5.64 -16.99 4.28
N ILE A 126 -4.40 -17.50 4.26
CA ILE A 126 -3.62 -17.70 3.04
C ILE A 126 -4.31 -18.72 2.11
N LEU A 127 -5.17 -19.58 2.67
CA LEU A 127 -5.76 -20.73 1.98
C LEU A 127 -6.87 -20.39 0.99
N ASN A 128 -7.53 -19.24 1.13
CA ASN A 128 -8.63 -18.86 0.23
C ASN A 128 -8.20 -18.68 -1.23
N ASN A 129 -6.89 -18.64 -1.49
CA ASN A 129 -6.32 -18.43 -2.82
C ASN A 129 -5.69 -19.69 -3.43
N ALA A 130 -5.80 -20.84 -2.78
CA ALA A 130 -5.26 -22.10 -3.31
C ALA A 130 -5.89 -22.54 -4.64
N LYS A 131 -7.12 -22.09 -4.91
CA LYS A 131 -7.86 -22.41 -6.14
C LYS A 131 -7.22 -21.86 -7.43
N THR A 132 -6.32 -20.89 -7.31
CA THR A 132 -5.67 -20.26 -8.47
C THR A 132 -4.54 -21.12 -9.03
N ILE A 133 -3.93 -21.98 -8.22
CA ILE A 133 -2.87 -22.87 -8.64
C ILE A 133 -3.49 -24.09 -9.30
N LEU A 134 -3.08 -24.36 -10.54
CA LEU A 134 -3.53 -25.55 -11.26
C LEU A 134 -3.12 -26.81 -10.49
N ALA A 135 -4.06 -27.74 -10.38
CA ALA A 135 -3.77 -29.07 -9.83
C ALA A 135 -3.11 -29.99 -10.86
N ASP A 136 -3.35 -29.75 -12.17
CA ASP A 136 -2.84 -30.55 -13.27
C ASP A 136 -2.01 -29.70 -14.24
N TYR A 137 -0.74 -30.04 -14.38
CA TYR A 137 0.21 -29.40 -15.28
C TYR A 137 0.53 -30.26 -16.51
N SER A 138 -0.12 -31.41 -16.67
CA SER A 138 0.14 -32.34 -17.78
C SER A 138 -0.04 -31.72 -19.17
N PRO A 139 -0.92 -30.70 -19.39
CA PRO A 139 -1.04 -30.03 -20.68
C PRO A 139 0.13 -29.10 -21.01
N TYR A 140 0.99 -28.78 -20.02
CA TYR A 140 2.07 -27.84 -20.21
C TYR A 140 3.38 -28.54 -20.53
N ARG A 141 4.02 -28.11 -21.59
CA ARG A 141 5.30 -28.64 -22.09
C ARG A 141 6.46 -28.32 -21.14
N TYR A 142 6.41 -27.14 -20.55
CA TYR A 142 7.38 -26.67 -19.57
C TYR A 142 6.67 -26.09 -18.37
N VAL A 143 7.11 -26.48 -17.19
CA VAL A 143 6.66 -25.93 -15.91
C VAL A 143 7.89 -25.58 -15.07
N ARG A 144 8.01 -24.33 -14.69
CA ARG A 144 9.09 -23.85 -13.82
C ARG A 144 8.54 -23.23 -12.57
N GLU A 145 8.89 -23.82 -11.45
CA GLU A 145 8.55 -23.28 -10.13
C GLU A 145 9.61 -22.27 -9.67
N ASN A 146 9.16 -21.23 -8.97
CA ASN A 146 10.01 -20.17 -8.42
C ASN A 146 11.05 -19.67 -9.44
N PRO A 147 10.63 -19.19 -10.62
CA PRO A 147 11.54 -18.79 -11.67
C PRO A 147 12.44 -17.63 -11.19
N ILE A 148 13.70 -17.67 -11.60
CA ILE A 148 14.62 -16.54 -11.37
C ILE A 148 14.17 -15.39 -12.29
N PHE A 149 14.11 -14.18 -11.75
CA PHE A 149 13.78 -12.96 -12.48
C PHE A 149 14.41 -11.72 -11.84
N VAL A 150 14.45 -10.63 -12.60
CA VAL A 150 14.88 -9.31 -12.12
C VAL A 150 13.63 -8.41 -11.97
N ASN A 151 13.36 -7.96 -10.76
CA ASN A 151 12.32 -6.98 -10.51
C ASN A 151 12.92 -5.55 -10.61
N LYS A 152 12.64 -4.84 -11.70
CA LYS A 152 13.27 -3.54 -11.98
C LYS A 152 12.61 -2.34 -11.32
N LYS A 153 11.35 -2.41 -10.91
CA LYS A 153 10.64 -1.28 -10.29
C LYS A 153 9.71 -1.79 -9.22
N GLY A 154 10.20 -1.77 -7.97
CA GLY A 154 9.40 -1.61 -6.77
C GLY A 154 8.04 -2.29 -6.67
N ALA A 155 7.84 -3.42 -7.33
CA ALA A 155 6.70 -4.27 -7.08
C ALA A 155 6.90 -4.99 -5.74
N SER A 156 6.98 -4.19 -4.65
CA SER A 156 7.07 -4.75 -3.31
C SER A 156 5.85 -5.62 -3.05
N GLY A 157 6.08 -6.78 -2.45
CA GLY A 157 5.02 -7.72 -2.13
C GLY A 157 4.50 -8.54 -3.31
N VAL A 158 5.10 -8.49 -4.51
CA VAL A 158 4.69 -9.32 -5.66
C VAL A 158 5.78 -10.33 -5.99
N SER A 159 5.38 -11.60 -6.07
CA SER A 159 6.26 -12.73 -6.43
C SER A 159 5.69 -13.51 -7.60
N ILE A 160 6.56 -14.09 -8.42
CA ILE A 160 6.17 -15.08 -9.44
C ILE A 160 6.41 -16.46 -8.84
N LEU A 161 5.34 -17.22 -8.69
CA LEU A 161 5.39 -18.56 -8.09
C LEU A 161 5.74 -19.63 -9.12
N ARG A 162 5.17 -19.51 -10.33
CA ARG A 162 5.30 -20.52 -11.37
C ARG A 162 5.10 -19.94 -12.75
N VAL A 163 5.76 -20.52 -13.73
CA VAL A 163 5.53 -20.29 -15.15
C VAL A 163 5.26 -21.64 -15.81
N ALA A 164 4.16 -21.75 -16.54
CA ALA A 164 3.81 -22.94 -17.30
C ALA A 164 3.55 -22.55 -18.76
N CYS A 165 4.20 -23.24 -19.69
CA CYS A 165 4.13 -22.96 -21.13
C CYS A 165 3.58 -24.18 -21.88
N SER A 166 2.59 -23.94 -22.74
CA SER A 166 2.02 -24.91 -23.69
C SER A 166 1.99 -24.33 -25.10
N ASP A 167 1.49 -25.11 -26.04
CA ASP A 167 1.26 -24.64 -27.41
C ASP A 167 0.06 -23.69 -27.53
N LYS A 168 -0.77 -23.62 -26.49
CA LYS A 168 -2.01 -22.83 -26.47
C LYS A 168 -1.89 -21.56 -25.66
N GLU A 169 -1.08 -21.58 -24.62
CA GLU A 169 -0.97 -20.46 -23.66
C GLU A 169 0.34 -20.49 -22.88
N THR A 170 0.65 -19.34 -22.30
CA THR A 170 1.66 -19.19 -21.24
C THR A 170 0.96 -18.69 -19.99
N ARG A 171 1.00 -19.51 -18.94
CA ARG A 171 0.42 -19.19 -17.63
C ARG A 171 1.50 -18.72 -16.66
N VAL A 172 1.32 -17.55 -16.06
CA VAL A 172 2.22 -16.99 -15.04
C VAL A 172 1.42 -16.89 -13.74
N GLU A 173 1.76 -17.74 -12.77
CA GLU A 173 1.15 -17.74 -11.44
C GLU A 173 1.95 -16.82 -10.53
N MET A 174 1.25 -15.94 -9.84
CA MET A 174 1.81 -14.87 -9.04
C MET A 174 1.16 -14.82 -7.66
N GLU A 175 1.86 -14.21 -6.72
CA GLU A 175 1.37 -13.91 -5.39
C GLU A 175 1.60 -12.43 -5.09
N PHE A 176 0.57 -11.75 -4.60
CA PHE A 176 0.68 -10.41 -4.06
C PHE A 176 0.38 -10.44 -2.57
N GLU A 177 1.28 -9.91 -1.77
CA GLU A 177 1.12 -9.75 -0.31
C GLU A 177 0.69 -8.32 0.00
N ALA A 178 -0.46 -8.16 0.65
CA ALA A 178 -0.97 -6.86 1.03
C ALA A 178 -0.21 -6.30 2.23
N MET A 179 0.29 -5.07 2.12
CA MET A 179 1.07 -4.42 3.19
C MET A 179 0.18 -3.62 4.16
N LYS A 180 -1.12 -3.47 3.87
CA LYS A 180 -2.06 -2.68 4.68
C LYS A 180 -3.49 -3.21 4.56
N MET A 181 -4.34 -2.77 5.49
CA MET A 181 -5.79 -3.02 5.44
C MET A 181 -6.41 -2.49 4.16
N ASN A 182 -7.42 -3.22 3.65
CA ASN A 182 -8.19 -2.84 2.47
C ASN A 182 -7.33 -2.47 1.26
N ALA A 183 -6.21 -3.19 1.09
CA ALA A 183 -5.42 -3.10 -0.12
C ALA A 183 -6.22 -3.59 -1.33
N TYR A 184 -5.80 -3.22 -2.50
CA TYR A 184 -6.39 -3.75 -3.73
C TYR A 184 -5.32 -4.02 -4.77
N ALA A 185 -5.62 -4.99 -5.64
CA ALA A 185 -4.82 -5.29 -6.82
C ALA A 185 -5.71 -5.34 -8.07
N SER A 186 -5.13 -5.02 -9.20
CA SER A 186 -5.76 -5.19 -10.51
C SER A 186 -4.68 -5.28 -11.59
N VAL A 187 -5.00 -5.90 -12.70
CA VAL A 187 -4.12 -6.06 -13.86
C VAL A 187 -4.54 -5.07 -14.94
N VAL A 188 -3.60 -4.41 -15.57
CA VAL A 188 -3.90 -3.57 -16.75
C VAL A 188 -4.16 -4.46 -17.95
N GLY A 189 -5.28 -4.26 -18.65
CA GLY A 189 -5.67 -5.11 -19.81
C GLY A 189 -4.66 -5.13 -20.98
N LYS A 190 -3.77 -4.13 -21.05
CA LYS A 190 -2.67 -4.07 -22.04
C LYS A 190 -1.37 -4.74 -21.54
N THR A 191 -1.44 -5.54 -20.49
CA THR A 191 -0.31 -6.32 -19.99
C THR A 191 0.12 -7.35 -21.03
N TYR A 192 1.41 -7.58 -21.17
CA TYR A 192 1.98 -8.52 -22.13
C TYR A 192 3.25 -9.15 -21.59
N ILE A 193 3.63 -10.26 -22.20
CA ILE A 193 4.97 -10.83 -22.06
C ILE A 193 5.73 -10.68 -23.38
N LYS A 194 7.06 -10.58 -23.29
CA LYS A 194 7.93 -10.49 -24.45
C LYS A 194 9.10 -11.45 -24.27
N GLY A 195 9.09 -12.52 -25.05
CA GLY A 195 10.19 -13.50 -25.06
C GLY A 195 11.49 -12.91 -25.61
N ASN A 196 12.62 -13.52 -25.24
CA ASN A 196 13.91 -13.22 -25.84
C ASN A 196 13.98 -13.71 -27.31
N LYS A 197 13.04 -14.52 -27.72
CA LYS A 197 12.75 -14.91 -29.11
C LYS A 197 11.25 -14.69 -29.38
N GLY A 198 10.95 -14.32 -30.61
CA GLY A 198 9.57 -14.02 -31.03
C GLY A 198 9.16 -12.58 -30.70
N GLY A 199 7.87 -12.34 -30.80
CA GLY A 199 7.25 -11.05 -30.59
C GLY A 199 6.70 -10.87 -29.17
N LYS A 200 5.75 -9.97 -29.07
CA LYS A 200 4.93 -9.70 -27.90
C LYS A 200 3.75 -10.67 -27.88
N GLN A 201 3.48 -11.25 -26.72
CA GLN A 201 2.30 -12.09 -26.46
C GLN A 201 1.37 -11.32 -25.53
N GLU A 202 0.13 -11.14 -25.98
CA GLU A 202 -0.88 -10.35 -25.27
C GLU A 202 -1.51 -11.15 -24.12
N LEU A 203 -2.04 -10.42 -23.12
CA LEU A 203 -2.84 -10.99 -22.05
C LEU A 203 -4.18 -11.47 -22.64
N VAL A 204 -4.48 -12.75 -22.48
CA VAL A 204 -5.73 -13.38 -22.93
C VAL A 204 -6.79 -13.35 -21.82
N SER A 205 -6.40 -13.75 -20.62
CA SER A 205 -7.30 -13.79 -19.46
C SER A 205 -6.53 -13.71 -18.13
N VAL A 206 -7.26 -13.56 -17.07
CA VAL A 206 -6.75 -13.56 -15.70
C VAL A 206 -7.58 -14.53 -14.85
N ASP A 207 -6.96 -15.06 -13.80
CA ASP A 207 -7.60 -15.96 -12.86
C ASP A 207 -7.36 -15.44 -11.42
N ASN A 208 -8.44 -15.33 -10.63
CA ASN A 208 -8.46 -14.82 -9.26
C ASN A 208 -7.93 -13.37 -9.07
N ILE A 209 -7.97 -12.57 -10.10
CA ILE A 209 -7.68 -11.12 -10.05
C ILE A 209 -8.54 -10.42 -11.09
N THR A 210 -8.82 -9.14 -10.89
CA THR A 210 -9.62 -8.36 -11.84
C THR A 210 -8.74 -7.56 -12.79
N VAL A 211 -9.30 -7.25 -13.97
CA VAL A 211 -8.70 -6.30 -14.91
C VAL A 211 -9.20 -4.90 -14.60
N TYR A 212 -8.28 -3.93 -14.57
CA TYR A 212 -8.60 -2.52 -14.38
C TYR A 212 -9.67 -2.05 -15.39
N PRO A 213 -10.71 -1.27 -14.99
CA PRO A 213 -10.81 -0.51 -13.74
C PRO A 213 -11.38 -1.28 -12.53
N ALA A 214 -11.78 -2.53 -12.67
CA ALA A 214 -12.22 -3.33 -11.54
C ALA A 214 -11.05 -3.60 -10.57
N LYS A 215 -11.37 -3.82 -9.29
CA LYS A 215 -10.38 -4.01 -8.23
C LYS A 215 -10.68 -5.28 -7.45
N THR A 216 -9.67 -6.10 -7.22
CA THR A 216 -9.72 -7.21 -6.28
C THR A 216 -9.29 -6.67 -4.92
N THR A 217 -10.21 -6.66 -3.95
CA THR A 217 -9.92 -6.17 -2.60
C THR A 217 -9.27 -7.27 -1.76
N ILE A 218 -8.27 -6.87 -0.97
CA ILE A 218 -7.56 -7.73 -0.03
C ILE A 218 -7.73 -7.05 1.33
N PRO A 219 -8.67 -7.56 2.17
CA PRO A 219 -9.10 -6.84 3.37
C PRO A 219 -8.02 -6.75 4.46
N TRP A 220 -7.15 -7.75 4.57
CA TRP A 220 -6.22 -7.86 5.67
C TRP A 220 -4.77 -7.60 5.28
N PRO A 221 -3.96 -6.99 6.16
CA PRO A 221 -2.52 -6.87 5.95
C PRO A 221 -1.87 -8.25 5.98
N TYR A 222 -0.83 -8.42 5.19
CA TYR A 222 -0.10 -9.69 4.98
C TYR A 222 -0.95 -10.84 4.43
N GLN A 223 -2.20 -10.58 4.09
CA GLN A 223 -2.99 -11.51 3.31
C GLN A 223 -2.39 -11.63 1.90
N LYS A 224 -2.32 -12.85 1.42
CA LYS A 224 -1.75 -13.18 0.12
C LYS A 224 -2.84 -13.46 -0.89
N LEU A 225 -2.84 -12.71 -1.97
CA LEU A 225 -3.65 -12.97 -3.16
C LEU A 225 -2.82 -13.77 -4.16
N ARG A 226 -3.20 -15.01 -4.40
CA ARG A 226 -2.63 -15.83 -5.48
C ARG A 226 -3.52 -15.71 -6.70
N PHE A 227 -2.90 -15.46 -7.84
CA PHE A 227 -3.60 -15.22 -9.10
C PHE A 227 -2.76 -15.69 -10.27
N ALA A 228 -3.37 -15.82 -11.44
CA ALA A 228 -2.65 -16.14 -12.65
C ALA A 228 -2.96 -15.15 -13.77
N LEU A 229 -1.95 -14.91 -14.60
CA LEU A 229 -2.04 -14.20 -15.87
C LEU A 229 -1.86 -15.22 -16.99
N ILE A 230 -2.78 -15.25 -17.91
CA ILE A 230 -2.79 -16.16 -19.04
C ILE A 230 -2.52 -15.34 -20.31
N PHE A 231 -1.46 -15.68 -21.02
CA PHE A 231 -1.00 -15.01 -22.23
C PHE A 231 -1.09 -15.95 -23.44
N GLU A 232 -1.03 -15.38 -24.63
CA GLU A 232 -0.73 -16.13 -25.83
C GLU A 232 0.54 -16.96 -25.66
N PRO A 233 0.69 -18.10 -26.39
CA PRO A 233 1.80 -19.00 -26.19
C PRO A 233 3.14 -18.35 -26.53
N LEU A 234 4.14 -18.53 -25.67
CA LEU A 234 5.52 -18.18 -25.97
C LEU A 234 6.09 -19.11 -27.05
N PRO A 235 6.88 -18.57 -27.99
CA PRO A 235 7.62 -19.38 -28.96
C PRO A 235 8.45 -20.48 -28.27
N GLU A 236 8.56 -21.62 -28.93
CA GLU A 236 9.27 -22.77 -28.36
C GLU A 236 10.74 -22.47 -28.06
N GLU A 237 11.34 -21.61 -28.85
CA GLU A 237 12.75 -21.20 -28.71
C GLU A 237 13.00 -20.18 -27.59
N ALA A 238 11.93 -19.58 -27.06
CA ALA A 238 12.05 -18.63 -25.95
C ALA A 238 12.45 -19.37 -24.67
N LYS A 239 13.54 -18.94 -24.05
CA LYS A 239 14.04 -19.47 -22.76
C LYS A 239 13.71 -18.59 -21.58
N GLU A 240 13.43 -17.34 -21.87
CA GLU A 240 13.12 -16.29 -20.90
C GLU A 240 12.23 -15.23 -21.53
N PHE A 241 11.54 -14.48 -20.70
CA PHE A 241 10.68 -13.39 -21.13
C PHE A 241 10.64 -12.26 -20.10
N ASP A 242 10.23 -11.07 -20.55
CA ASP A 242 9.85 -9.94 -19.72
C ASP A 242 8.32 -9.94 -19.56
N LEU A 243 7.82 -9.68 -18.35
CA LEU A 243 6.42 -9.35 -18.09
C LEU A 243 6.31 -7.85 -17.87
N VAL A 244 5.48 -7.19 -18.67
CA VAL A 244 5.33 -5.75 -18.69
C VAL A 244 3.86 -5.38 -18.49
N MET A 245 3.57 -4.68 -17.41
CA MET A 245 2.29 -4.04 -17.18
C MET A 245 2.44 -2.54 -17.44
N PRO A 246 1.93 -2.01 -18.55
CA PRO A 246 2.07 -0.60 -18.90
C PRO A 246 1.49 0.32 -17.82
N ASN A 247 2.16 1.44 -17.56
CA ASN A 247 1.75 2.43 -16.55
C ASN A 247 1.64 1.87 -15.11
N SER A 248 2.35 0.79 -14.83
CA SER A 248 2.41 0.15 -13.51
C SER A 248 3.86 -0.02 -13.06
N SER A 249 4.03 -0.20 -11.75
CA SER A 249 5.32 -0.61 -11.16
C SER A 249 5.64 -2.10 -11.37
N TRP A 250 4.68 -2.89 -11.86
CA TRP A 250 4.88 -4.31 -12.10
C TRP A 250 5.60 -4.54 -13.42
N GLN A 251 6.92 -4.61 -13.34
CA GLN A 251 7.80 -4.91 -14.47
C GLN A 251 8.85 -5.93 -14.01
N PHE A 252 8.73 -7.13 -14.53
CA PHE A 252 9.63 -8.23 -14.24
C PHE A 252 10.42 -8.57 -15.50
N LYS A 253 11.72 -8.72 -15.37
CA LYS A 253 12.61 -9.00 -16.50
C LYS A 253 13.33 -10.32 -16.33
N ASP A 254 13.74 -10.86 -17.46
CA ASP A 254 14.57 -12.05 -17.53
C ASP A 254 13.95 -13.25 -16.78
N ILE A 255 12.61 -13.38 -16.82
CA ILE A 255 11.91 -14.49 -16.17
C ILE A 255 12.27 -15.78 -16.90
N LYS A 256 12.94 -16.70 -16.22
CA LYS A 256 13.33 -17.98 -16.79
C LYS A 256 12.11 -18.89 -16.89
N CYS A 257 11.82 -19.39 -18.07
CA CYS A 257 10.73 -20.33 -18.34
C CYS A 257 11.20 -21.73 -18.72
N LYS A 258 12.49 -21.89 -19.01
CA LYS A 258 13.14 -23.17 -19.33
C LYS A 258 14.45 -23.34 -18.62
#